data_03afedcabcf48d39f69aea83e1af16ac
#
_entry.id   03afedcabcf48d39f69aea83e1af16ac
#
_cell.length_a   1.000
_cell.length_b   1.000
_cell.length_c   1.000
_cell.angle_alpha   90.00
_cell.angle_beta   90.00
_cell.angle_gamma   90.00
#
_symmetry.space_group_name_H-M   'P 1'
#
loop_
_entity.id
_entity.type
_entity.pdbx_description
1 polymer ?
#
loop_
_entity_poly.entity_id
_entity_poly.type
_entity_poly.pdbx_seq_one_letter_code
_entity_poly.pdbx_strand_id
1 'polypeptide(L)'
;CLDIIRRESIPTVDITGGAPELNSHFRWFVEECRKLDCHIINRCNLTIIVSNPKYHDLPQFFADQGVHLICSLPHFNKLRTDHQRGDGVFDDSIRAMAMLNEVGYGKPGTCLLIDLVHNPSGAFLPGEQSVLEQEFKRQLSRKYSIVFNKLYVITNLPISRFLDFLLESGNYEQYMQSLIEAFNPATIQNLMCRN
;
A
#
# COMPACT_ATOMS: atom_id res chain seq x y z
N CYS A 1 2.55 -22.63 -6.64
CA CYS A 1 1.44 -21.67 -6.37
C CYS A 1 0.31 -21.85 -7.39
N LEU A 2 0.56 -21.75 -8.72
CA LEU A 2 -0.51 -21.79 -9.74
C LEU A 2 -1.36 -23.06 -9.68
N ASP A 3 -0.77 -24.23 -9.41
CA ASP A 3 -1.51 -25.49 -9.27
C ASP A 3 -2.47 -25.46 -8.07
N ILE A 4 -2.06 -24.82 -6.97
CA ILE A 4 -2.92 -24.65 -5.80
C ILE A 4 -4.06 -23.70 -6.13
N ILE A 5 -3.75 -22.55 -6.74
CA ILE A 5 -4.75 -21.56 -7.16
C ILE A 5 -5.83 -22.19 -8.01
N ARG A 6 -5.42 -23.00 -9.00
CA ARG A 6 -6.33 -23.72 -9.89
C ARG A 6 -7.16 -24.77 -9.17
N ARG A 7 -6.50 -25.62 -8.37
CA ARG A 7 -7.14 -26.75 -7.67
C ARG A 7 -8.17 -26.28 -6.63
N GLU A 8 -7.82 -25.24 -5.87
CA GLU A 8 -8.65 -24.70 -4.79
C GLU A 8 -9.57 -23.56 -5.27
N SER A 9 -9.54 -23.21 -6.55
CA SER A 9 -10.33 -22.11 -7.15
C SER A 9 -10.18 -20.81 -6.36
N ILE A 10 -8.94 -20.44 -6.06
CA ILE A 10 -8.65 -19.24 -5.24
C ILE A 10 -9.04 -17.97 -6.01
N PRO A 11 -9.98 -17.17 -5.50
CA PRO A 11 -10.50 -16.02 -6.25
C PRO A 11 -9.59 -14.79 -6.21
N THR A 12 -8.69 -14.69 -5.22
CA THR A 12 -7.84 -13.50 -5.02
C THR A 12 -6.41 -13.91 -4.71
N VAL A 13 -5.47 -13.27 -5.39
CA VAL A 13 -4.03 -13.42 -5.16
C VAL A 13 -3.45 -12.08 -4.73
N ASP A 14 -2.97 -11.99 -3.50
CA ASP A 14 -2.33 -10.79 -2.93
C ASP A 14 -0.81 -10.98 -2.95
N ILE A 15 -0.12 -10.25 -3.85
CA ILE A 15 1.32 -10.33 -4.06
C ILE A 15 2.00 -9.28 -3.18
N THR A 16 2.83 -9.75 -2.26
CA THR A 16 3.54 -8.89 -1.32
C THR A 16 5.03 -9.23 -1.26
N GLY A 17 5.81 -8.28 -0.74
CA GLY A 17 7.25 -8.40 -0.55
C GLY A 17 7.89 -7.03 -0.39
N GLY A 18 9.23 -6.95 -0.47
CA GLY A 18 9.93 -5.66 -0.48
C GLY A 18 9.63 -4.86 -1.75
N ALA A 19 9.73 -5.51 -2.90
CA ALA A 19 9.32 -5.02 -4.22
C ALA A 19 9.09 -6.23 -5.12
N PRO A 20 7.87 -6.77 -5.21
CA PRO A 20 7.57 -7.96 -6.03
C PRO A 20 7.97 -7.79 -7.49
N GLU A 21 7.89 -6.57 -8.01
CA GLU A 21 8.18 -6.18 -9.38
C GLU A 21 9.64 -6.45 -9.80
N LEU A 22 10.55 -6.57 -8.81
CA LEU A 22 11.96 -6.88 -9.06
C LEU A 22 12.20 -8.37 -9.35
N ASN A 23 11.24 -9.23 -9.02
CA ASN A 23 11.34 -10.66 -9.31
C ASN A 23 11.19 -10.88 -10.82
N SER A 24 12.13 -11.64 -11.43
CA SER A 24 12.13 -11.92 -12.87
C SER A 24 10.89 -12.67 -13.35
N HIS A 25 10.20 -13.39 -12.49
CA HIS A 25 8.97 -14.12 -12.79
C HIS A 25 7.69 -13.36 -12.45
N PHE A 26 7.78 -12.12 -11.96
CA PHE A 26 6.63 -11.35 -11.51
C PHE A 26 5.58 -11.19 -12.61
N ARG A 27 5.99 -10.69 -13.77
CA ARG A 27 5.07 -10.46 -14.90
C ARG A 27 4.40 -11.75 -15.37
N TRP A 28 5.20 -12.79 -15.56
CA TRP A 28 4.69 -14.12 -15.93
C TRP A 28 3.66 -14.62 -14.89
N PHE A 29 3.94 -14.47 -13.59
CA PHE A 29 3.03 -14.93 -12.55
C PHE A 29 1.71 -14.15 -12.54
N VAL A 30 1.75 -12.82 -12.73
CA VAL A 30 0.56 -11.98 -12.87
C VAL A 30 -0.27 -12.41 -14.08
N GLU A 31 0.35 -12.62 -15.24
CA GLU A 31 -0.33 -13.08 -16.46
C GLU A 31 -0.98 -14.46 -16.30
N GLU A 32 -0.30 -15.39 -15.62
CA GLU A 32 -0.87 -16.72 -15.34
C GLU A 32 -2.05 -16.64 -14.35
N CYS A 33 -1.96 -15.81 -13.31
CA CYS A 33 -3.08 -15.57 -12.40
C CYS A 33 -4.28 -14.93 -13.12
N ARG A 34 -4.01 -14.02 -14.06
CA ARG A 34 -5.07 -13.41 -14.90
C ARG A 34 -5.80 -14.43 -15.75
N LYS A 35 -5.09 -15.41 -16.33
CA LYS A 35 -5.69 -16.53 -17.09
C LYS A 35 -6.58 -17.43 -16.22
N LEU A 36 -6.37 -17.44 -14.92
CA LEU A 36 -7.18 -18.17 -13.93
C LEU A 36 -8.35 -17.33 -13.37
N ASP A 37 -8.62 -16.16 -13.95
CA ASP A 37 -9.67 -15.23 -13.51
C ASP A 37 -9.53 -14.74 -12.04
N CYS A 38 -8.30 -14.77 -11.50
CA CYS A 38 -8.05 -14.26 -10.16
C CYS A 38 -8.15 -12.73 -10.13
N HIS A 39 -8.71 -12.22 -9.03
CA HIS A 39 -8.48 -10.83 -8.64
C HIS A 39 -7.05 -10.69 -8.13
N ILE A 40 -6.25 -9.89 -8.81
CA ILE A 40 -4.82 -9.74 -8.49
C ILE A 40 -4.61 -8.45 -7.74
N ILE A 41 -4.08 -8.55 -6.53
CA ILE A 41 -3.63 -7.43 -5.71
C ILE A 41 -2.10 -7.43 -5.72
N ASN A 42 -1.48 -6.29 -6.00
CA ASN A 42 -0.04 -6.11 -5.83
C ASN A 42 0.25 -5.00 -4.82
N ARG A 43 1.01 -5.36 -3.77
CA ARG A 43 1.49 -4.39 -2.79
C ARG A 43 2.73 -3.71 -3.32
N CYS A 44 2.49 -2.68 -4.13
CA CYS A 44 3.50 -2.01 -4.94
C CYS A 44 4.34 -1.03 -4.12
N ASN A 45 5.65 -1.09 -4.31
CA ASN A 45 6.54 -0.03 -3.92
C ASN A 45 6.62 1.00 -5.06
N LEU A 46 5.94 2.13 -4.91
CA LEU A 46 5.83 3.18 -5.94
C LEU A 46 7.19 3.61 -6.51
N THR A 47 8.22 3.70 -5.68
CA THR A 47 9.53 4.17 -6.13
C THR A 47 10.17 3.28 -7.20
N ILE A 48 9.80 1.99 -7.27
CA ILE A 48 10.33 1.07 -8.29
C ILE A 48 9.95 1.53 -9.70
N ILE A 49 8.75 2.05 -9.88
CA ILE A 49 8.25 2.50 -11.18
C ILE A 49 9.17 3.55 -11.81
N VAL A 50 9.77 4.42 -10.98
CA VAL A 50 10.62 5.54 -11.42
C VAL A 50 12.11 5.33 -11.20
N SER A 51 12.50 4.27 -10.47
CA SER A 51 13.91 4.02 -10.10
C SER A 51 14.81 3.66 -11.28
N ASN A 52 14.24 3.09 -12.34
CA ASN A 52 14.98 2.66 -13.52
C ASN A 52 14.05 2.68 -14.73
N PRO A 53 14.51 3.20 -15.90
CA PRO A 53 13.72 3.25 -17.15
C PRO A 53 13.08 1.91 -17.55
N LYS A 54 13.70 0.78 -17.22
CA LYS A 54 13.15 -0.56 -17.54
C LYS A 54 11.83 -0.88 -16.82
N TYR A 55 11.45 -0.10 -15.81
CA TYR A 55 10.20 -0.27 -15.06
C TYR A 55 9.15 0.80 -15.39
N HIS A 56 9.47 1.75 -16.26
CA HIS A 56 8.54 2.81 -16.64
C HIS A 56 7.30 2.29 -17.40
N ASP A 57 7.34 1.05 -17.90
CA ASP A 57 6.21 0.38 -18.53
C ASP A 57 5.30 -0.36 -17.56
N LEU A 58 5.69 -0.47 -16.26
CA LEU A 58 4.87 -1.12 -15.24
C LEU A 58 3.45 -0.56 -15.11
N PRO A 59 3.21 0.77 -15.14
CA PRO A 59 1.85 1.31 -15.09
C PRO A 59 0.95 0.74 -16.18
N GLN A 60 1.44 0.67 -17.42
CA GLN A 60 0.68 0.11 -18.54
C GLN A 60 0.48 -1.40 -18.36
N PHE A 61 1.53 -2.13 -17.99
CA PHE A 61 1.42 -3.56 -17.69
C PHE A 61 0.37 -3.85 -16.62
N PHE A 62 0.37 -3.11 -15.51
CA PHE A 62 -0.63 -3.26 -14.47
C PHE A 62 -2.05 -2.99 -14.98
N ALA A 63 -2.21 -1.94 -15.79
CA ALA A 63 -3.51 -1.59 -16.38
C ALA A 63 -4.02 -2.69 -17.32
N ASP A 64 -3.15 -3.20 -18.20
CA ASP A 64 -3.49 -4.27 -19.16
C ASP A 64 -3.91 -5.56 -18.44
N GLN A 65 -3.29 -5.87 -17.31
CA GLN A 65 -3.60 -7.03 -16.49
C GLN A 65 -4.73 -6.78 -15.48
N GLY A 66 -5.20 -5.55 -15.33
CA GLY A 66 -6.25 -5.19 -14.36
C GLY A 66 -5.82 -5.41 -12.91
N VAL A 67 -4.55 -5.18 -12.59
CA VAL A 67 -3.99 -5.38 -11.26
C VAL A 67 -4.50 -4.30 -10.31
N HIS A 68 -5.06 -4.68 -9.17
CA HIS A 68 -5.39 -3.77 -8.08
C HIS A 68 -4.11 -3.42 -7.30
N LEU A 69 -3.77 -2.15 -7.23
CA LEU A 69 -2.55 -1.68 -6.56
C LEU A 69 -2.84 -1.21 -5.15
N ILE A 70 -2.07 -1.70 -4.18
CA ILE A 70 -2.05 -1.19 -2.81
C ILE A 70 -0.65 -0.63 -2.54
N CYS A 71 -0.56 0.69 -2.40
CA CYS A 71 0.70 1.41 -2.39
C CYS A 71 0.95 2.08 -1.05
N SER A 72 2.16 1.97 -0.54
CA SER A 72 2.52 2.64 0.71
C SER A 72 2.89 4.09 0.46
N LEU A 73 2.08 5.01 1.00
CA LEU A 73 2.41 6.43 1.10
C LEU A 73 2.18 6.87 2.56
N PRO A 74 3.24 6.90 3.39
CA PRO A 74 3.09 7.15 4.83
C PRO A 74 2.41 8.47 5.16
N HIS A 75 2.66 9.52 4.37
CA HIS A 75 2.04 10.82 4.57
C HIS A 75 1.96 11.61 3.26
N PHE A 76 0.98 12.53 3.14
CA PHE A 76 0.86 13.49 2.03
C PHE A 76 1.83 14.68 2.12
N ASN A 77 2.69 14.71 3.14
CA ASN A 77 3.73 15.73 3.34
C ASN A 77 5.10 15.12 3.10
N LYS A 78 5.90 15.81 2.25
CA LYS A 78 7.24 15.37 1.85
C LYS A 78 8.15 15.10 3.05
N LEU A 79 8.30 16.07 3.95
CA LEU A 79 9.21 15.94 5.09
C LEU A 79 8.89 14.73 5.97
N ARG A 80 7.60 14.45 6.20
CA ARG A 80 7.17 13.30 7.01
C ARG A 80 7.39 11.98 6.30
N THR A 81 7.14 11.92 5.00
CA THR A 81 7.38 10.69 4.22
C THR A 81 8.87 10.41 4.08
N ASP A 82 9.66 11.42 3.72
CA ASP A 82 11.11 11.27 3.55
C ASP A 82 11.78 10.92 4.88
N HIS A 83 11.37 11.51 6.00
CA HIS A 83 11.87 11.12 7.33
C HIS A 83 11.61 9.65 7.66
N GLN A 84 10.46 9.10 7.24
CA GLN A 84 10.09 7.71 7.53
C GLN A 84 10.69 6.69 6.56
N ARG A 85 10.92 7.10 5.29
CA ARG A 85 11.28 6.17 4.21
C ARG A 85 12.58 6.49 3.49
N GLY A 86 13.16 7.64 3.74
CA GLY A 86 14.37 8.11 3.07
C GLY A 86 14.13 9.30 2.15
N ASP A 87 15.18 10.05 1.91
CA ASP A 87 15.14 11.27 1.11
C ASP A 87 14.71 11.00 -0.33
N GLY A 88 13.82 11.84 -0.85
CA GLY A 88 13.31 11.78 -2.23
C GLY A 88 12.21 10.76 -2.46
N VAL A 89 11.90 9.88 -1.51
CA VAL A 89 10.86 8.84 -1.64
C VAL A 89 9.49 9.45 -1.89
N PHE A 90 9.19 10.61 -1.30
CA PHE A 90 7.93 11.30 -1.54
C PHE A 90 7.79 11.73 -3.01
N ASP A 91 8.78 12.44 -3.54
CA ASP A 91 8.72 12.95 -4.93
C ASP A 91 8.66 11.81 -5.94
N ASP A 92 9.41 10.73 -5.72
CA ASP A 92 9.35 9.52 -6.54
C ASP A 92 7.97 8.85 -6.48
N SER A 93 7.37 8.78 -5.28
CA SER A 93 6.02 8.24 -5.12
C SER A 93 4.96 9.07 -5.86
N ILE A 94 5.05 10.40 -5.79
CA ILE A 94 4.14 11.31 -6.52
C ILE A 94 4.30 11.14 -8.04
N ARG A 95 5.53 11.05 -8.54
CA ARG A 95 5.78 10.80 -9.98
C ARG A 95 5.20 9.46 -10.43
N ALA A 96 5.43 8.40 -9.66
CA ALA A 96 4.88 7.08 -9.96
C ALA A 96 3.34 7.08 -9.96
N MET A 97 2.72 7.74 -8.97
CA MET A 97 1.26 7.88 -8.93
C MET A 97 0.71 8.68 -10.12
N ALA A 98 1.42 9.73 -10.58
CA ALA A 98 1.04 10.46 -11.78
C ALA A 98 1.03 9.54 -13.01
N MET A 99 2.09 8.73 -13.21
CA MET A 99 2.15 7.75 -14.30
C MET A 99 1.01 6.72 -14.21
N LEU A 100 0.66 6.25 -13.01
CA LEU A 100 -0.46 5.35 -12.79
C LEU A 100 -1.81 6.03 -13.09
N ASN A 101 -1.98 7.29 -12.69
CA ASN A 101 -3.19 8.05 -13.02
C ASN A 101 -3.30 8.31 -14.54
N GLU A 102 -2.19 8.50 -15.26
CA GLU A 102 -2.21 8.68 -16.73
C GLU A 102 -2.83 7.47 -17.43
N VAL A 103 -2.51 6.25 -17.02
CA VAL A 103 -3.08 5.02 -17.57
C VAL A 103 -4.46 4.65 -17.01
N GLY A 104 -5.02 5.48 -16.11
CA GLY A 104 -6.41 5.35 -15.66
C GLY A 104 -6.62 4.93 -14.20
N TYR A 105 -5.58 4.60 -13.45
CA TYR A 105 -5.71 4.24 -12.03
C TYR A 105 -6.35 5.36 -11.20
N GLY A 106 -7.25 5.00 -10.29
CA GLY A 106 -7.92 5.94 -9.40
C GLY A 106 -8.96 6.85 -10.06
N LYS A 107 -9.11 6.81 -11.39
CA LYS A 107 -10.03 7.68 -12.12
C LYS A 107 -11.45 7.12 -12.14
N PRO A 108 -12.48 7.98 -12.04
CA PRO A 108 -13.87 7.55 -12.21
C PRO A 108 -14.10 6.90 -13.58
N GLY A 109 -14.90 5.83 -13.60
CA GLY A 109 -15.26 5.13 -14.84
C GLY A 109 -14.23 4.10 -15.32
N THR A 110 -13.08 3.98 -14.64
CA THR A 110 -12.14 2.88 -14.85
C THR A 110 -12.32 1.83 -13.77
N CYS A 111 -11.98 0.57 -14.08
CA CYS A 111 -11.90 -0.50 -13.08
C CYS A 111 -10.49 -0.63 -12.47
N LEU A 112 -9.61 0.34 -12.72
CA LEU A 112 -8.22 0.33 -12.26
C LEU A 112 -8.12 0.96 -10.88
N LEU A 113 -7.95 0.10 -9.87
CA LEU A 113 -7.95 0.51 -8.46
C LEU A 113 -6.53 0.74 -7.95
N ILE A 114 -6.32 1.91 -7.34
CA ILE A 114 -5.15 2.23 -6.56
C ILE A 114 -5.56 2.69 -5.17
N ASP A 115 -5.13 1.95 -4.16
CA ASP A 115 -5.36 2.28 -2.76
C ASP A 115 -4.05 2.64 -2.08
N LEU A 116 -4.12 3.52 -1.10
CA LEU A 116 -2.96 3.94 -0.33
C LEU A 116 -2.97 3.33 1.06
N VAL A 117 -1.77 3.09 1.60
CA VAL A 117 -1.56 2.67 2.97
C VAL A 117 -0.84 3.77 3.73
N HIS A 118 -1.45 4.23 4.81
CA HIS A 118 -0.90 5.16 5.78
C HIS A 118 -0.60 4.45 7.10
N ASN A 119 0.55 4.73 7.68
CA ASN A 119 0.88 4.37 9.05
C ASN A 119 1.52 5.55 9.78
N PRO A 120 1.17 5.80 11.05
CA PRO A 120 1.74 6.90 11.83
C PRO A 120 3.26 6.77 11.98
N SER A 121 3.96 7.90 12.03
CA SER A 121 5.41 7.95 12.25
C SER A 121 5.81 8.12 13.72
N GLY A 122 4.90 7.94 14.68
CA GLY A 122 5.15 8.17 16.10
C GLY A 122 4.49 7.13 17.01
N ALA A 123 4.71 7.28 18.32
CA ALA A 123 4.17 6.43 19.37
C ALA A 123 2.69 6.74 19.67
N PHE A 124 1.85 6.75 18.66
CA PHE A 124 0.42 7.01 18.79
C PHE A 124 -0.36 6.20 17.77
N LEU A 125 -1.62 5.93 18.07
CA LEU A 125 -2.54 5.28 17.14
C LEU A 125 -3.00 6.26 16.06
N PRO A 126 -3.30 5.78 14.85
CA PRO A 126 -3.84 6.64 13.79
C PRO A 126 -5.21 7.21 14.18
N GLY A 127 -5.54 8.36 13.60
CA GLY A 127 -6.88 8.92 13.70
C GLY A 127 -7.91 8.13 12.87
N GLU A 128 -9.14 8.63 12.86
CA GLU A 128 -10.24 7.99 12.10
C GLU A 128 -9.91 7.92 10.60
N GLN A 129 -10.07 6.72 10.03
CA GLN A 129 -9.70 6.42 8.64
C GLN A 129 -10.42 7.32 7.64
N SER A 130 -11.72 7.57 7.82
CA SER A 130 -12.52 8.37 6.89
C SER A 130 -12.04 9.82 6.83
N VAL A 131 -11.67 10.39 7.97
CA VAL A 131 -11.14 11.76 8.09
C VAL A 131 -9.78 11.86 7.42
N LEU A 132 -8.91 10.89 7.69
CA LEU A 132 -7.58 10.83 7.08
C LEU A 132 -7.67 10.64 5.56
N GLU A 133 -8.56 9.78 5.07
CA GLU A 133 -8.77 9.57 3.64
C GLU A 133 -9.19 10.86 2.93
N GLN A 134 -10.15 11.59 3.49
CA GLN A 134 -10.60 12.87 2.93
C GLN A 134 -9.45 13.89 2.86
N GLU A 135 -8.64 13.95 3.92
CA GLU A 135 -7.50 14.87 3.97
C GLU A 135 -6.42 14.47 2.94
N PHE A 136 -6.09 13.18 2.83
CA PHE A 136 -5.17 12.68 1.80
C PHE A 136 -5.68 13.01 0.39
N LYS A 137 -6.94 12.73 0.09
CA LYS A 137 -7.57 13.06 -1.21
C LYS A 137 -7.47 14.55 -1.50
N ARG A 138 -7.85 15.39 -0.53
CA ARG A 138 -7.80 16.85 -0.67
C ARG A 138 -6.38 17.37 -0.93
N GLN A 139 -5.39 16.91 -0.16
CA GLN A 139 -4.01 17.37 -0.27
C GLN A 139 -3.33 16.91 -1.56
N LEU A 140 -3.47 15.62 -1.90
CA LEU A 140 -2.84 15.05 -3.08
C LEU A 140 -3.48 15.59 -4.37
N SER A 141 -4.79 15.72 -4.42
CA SER A 141 -5.48 16.29 -5.58
C SER A 141 -5.13 17.77 -5.77
N ARG A 142 -5.19 18.58 -4.71
CA ARG A 142 -4.96 20.02 -4.81
C ARG A 142 -3.53 20.38 -5.21
N LYS A 143 -2.53 19.66 -4.65
CA LYS A 143 -1.10 20.02 -4.82
C LYS A 143 -0.45 19.33 -6.01
N TYR A 144 -0.90 18.10 -6.33
CA TYR A 144 -0.21 17.24 -7.28
C TYR A 144 -1.12 16.68 -8.37
N SER A 145 -2.43 16.99 -8.34
CA SER A 145 -3.44 16.44 -9.24
C SER A 145 -3.52 14.91 -9.20
N ILE A 146 -3.14 14.30 -8.08
CA ILE A 146 -3.16 12.85 -7.86
C ILE A 146 -4.51 12.41 -7.30
N VAL A 147 -5.03 11.31 -7.86
CA VAL A 147 -6.25 10.64 -7.39
C VAL A 147 -5.98 9.20 -7.00
N PHE A 148 -6.74 8.70 -6.04
CA PHE A 148 -6.71 7.31 -5.58
C PHE A 148 -8.09 6.90 -5.04
N ASN A 149 -8.32 5.59 -4.85
CA ASN A 149 -9.63 5.08 -4.46
C ASN A 149 -9.86 5.11 -2.95
N LYS A 150 -9.03 4.39 -2.17
CA LYS A 150 -9.19 4.26 -0.71
C LYS A 150 -7.87 4.49 0.03
N LEU A 151 -7.99 4.88 1.29
CA LEU A 151 -6.88 4.91 2.23
C LEU A 151 -7.07 3.81 3.27
N TYR A 152 -6.10 2.92 3.39
CA TYR A 152 -6.00 2.00 4.52
C TYR A 152 -5.09 2.59 5.57
N VAL A 153 -5.57 2.63 6.80
CA VAL A 153 -4.82 3.13 7.94
C VAL A 153 -4.37 1.95 8.78
N ILE A 154 -3.06 1.78 8.92
CA ILE A 154 -2.45 0.64 9.62
C ILE A 154 -1.81 1.13 10.91
N THR A 155 -2.14 0.45 12.01
CA THR A 155 -1.45 0.61 13.30
C THR A 155 -0.09 -0.08 13.25
N ASN A 156 0.95 0.59 13.73
CA ASN A 156 2.27 -0.02 13.80
C ASN A 156 2.32 -1.11 14.88
N LEU A 157 2.90 -2.27 14.54
CA LEU A 157 3.26 -3.27 15.54
C LEU A 157 4.58 -2.88 16.21
N PRO A 158 4.71 -3.10 17.54
CA PRO A 158 5.94 -2.82 18.30
C PRO A 158 7.00 -3.90 18.06
N ILE A 159 7.53 -3.94 16.83
CA ILE A 159 8.59 -4.87 16.39
C ILE A 159 9.69 -4.13 15.65
N SER A 160 10.88 -4.72 15.58
CA SER A 160 12.04 -4.21 14.84
C SER A 160 12.29 -2.73 15.14
N ARG A 161 12.62 -1.93 14.15
CA ARG A 161 12.98 -0.50 14.31
C ARG A 161 11.93 0.34 15.05
N PHE A 162 10.65 -0.03 14.97
CA PHE A 162 9.62 0.70 15.72
C PHE A 162 9.64 0.34 17.21
N LEU A 163 9.95 -0.91 17.54
CA LEU A 163 10.18 -1.31 18.94
C LEU A 163 11.38 -0.57 19.51
N ASP A 164 12.50 -0.53 18.77
CA ASP A 164 13.71 0.19 19.21
C ASP A 164 13.38 1.66 19.49
N PHE A 165 12.67 2.32 18.57
CA PHE A 165 12.19 3.70 18.76
C PHE A 165 11.31 3.86 20.01
N LEU A 166 10.38 2.93 20.28
CA LEU A 166 9.51 2.99 21.46
C LEU A 166 10.31 2.85 22.76
N LEU A 167 11.29 1.96 22.79
CA LEU A 167 12.15 1.75 23.95
C LEU A 167 13.08 2.95 24.20
N GLU A 168 13.74 3.46 23.16
CA GLU A 168 14.64 4.61 23.24
C GLU A 168 13.91 5.90 23.63
N SER A 169 12.68 6.09 23.15
CA SER A 169 11.84 7.26 23.50
C SER A 169 11.08 7.13 24.81
N GLY A 170 11.14 5.97 25.48
CA GLY A 170 10.41 5.71 26.73
C GLY A 170 8.88 5.60 26.57
N ASN A 171 8.39 5.41 25.34
CA ASN A 171 6.95 5.38 25.03
C ASN A 171 6.36 3.97 24.94
N TYR A 172 7.14 2.92 25.20
CA TYR A 172 6.71 1.54 24.98
C TYR A 172 5.46 1.18 25.80
N GLU A 173 5.49 1.40 27.12
CA GLU A 173 4.38 1.07 28.02
C GLU A 173 3.09 1.81 27.64
N GLN A 174 3.19 3.10 27.36
CA GLN A 174 2.06 3.92 26.97
C GLN A 174 1.47 3.47 25.64
N TYR A 175 2.33 3.12 24.67
CA TYR A 175 1.87 2.63 23.36
C TYR A 175 1.17 1.28 23.48
N MET A 176 1.72 0.34 24.28
CA MET A 176 1.11 -0.95 24.55
C MET A 176 -0.27 -0.79 25.22
N GLN A 177 -0.37 0.10 26.20
CA GLN A 177 -1.64 0.39 26.84
C GLN A 177 -2.67 0.93 25.85
N SER A 178 -2.27 1.84 24.95
CA SER A 178 -3.15 2.37 23.90
C SER A 178 -3.64 1.29 22.94
N LEU A 179 -2.79 0.29 22.59
CA LEU A 179 -3.19 -0.86 21.77
C LEU A 179 -4.24 -1.73 22.48
N ILE A 180 -4.06 -1.97 23.77
CA ILE A 180 -5.00 -2.77 24.58
C ILE A 180 -6.36 -2.05 24.66
N GLU A 181 -6.36 -0.76 24.91
CA GLU A 181 -7.58 0.06 25.02
C GLU A 181 -8.34 0.18 23.70
N ALA A 182 -7.61 0.22 22.58
CA ALA A 182 -8.18 0.28 21.24
C ALA A 182 -8.66 -1.08 20.70
N PHE A 183 -8.39 -2.17 21.42
CA PHE A 183 -8.77 -3.51 20.96
C PHE A 183 -10.28 -3.66 20.90
N ASN A 184 -10.79 -4.00 19.70
CA ASN A 184 -12.20 -4.26 19.49
C ASN A 184 -12.43 -5.75 19.16
N PRO A 185 -13.02 -6.53 20.09
CA PRO A 185 -13.28 -7.96 19.86
C PRO A 185 -14.16 -8.24 18.63
N ALA A 186 -15.04 -7.32 18.24
CA ALA A 186 -15.90 -7.48 17.08
C ALA A 186 -15.12 -7.57 15.76
N THR A 187 -13.89 -7.05 15.73
CA THR A 187 -13.04 -7.11 14.52
C THR A 187 -12.35 -8.45 14.32
N ILE A 188 -12.32 -9.33 15.33
CA ILE A 188 -11.68 -10.66 15.26
C ILE A 188 -12.24 -11.49 14.10
N GLN A 189 -13.54 -11.37 13.84
CA GLN A 189 -14.18 -12.08 12.74
C GLN A 189 -13.75 -11.63 11.34
N ASN A 190 -13.14 -10.43 11.23
CA ASN A 190 -12.69 -9.83 9.98
C ASN A 190 -11.17 -9.88 9.79
N LEU A 191 -10.45 -10.57 10.68
CA LEU A 191 -9.01 -10.77 10.54
C LEU A 191 -8.70 -11.62 9.31
N MET A 192 -7.70 -11.21 8.54
CA MET A 192 -7.23 -11.98 7.37
C MET A 192 -6.57 -13.31 7.78
N CYS A 193 -5.96 -13.36 8.96
CA CYS A 193 -5.33 -14.57 9.52
C CYS A 193 -6.28 -15.22 10.53
N ARG A 194 -7.09 -16.16 10.08
CA ARG A 194 -8.04 -16.93 10.94
C ARG A 194 -7.56 -18.33 11.26
N ASN A 195 -6.31 -18.65 10.98
CA ASN A 195 -5.73 -19.99 11.25
C ASN A 195 -5.10 -20.03 12.63
#